data_c4ee0cd67b46e06592c4062d3c264925
#
_entry.id   c4ee0cd67b46e06592c4062d3c264925
#
_cell.length_a   1.000
_cell.length_b   1.000
_cell.length_c   1.000
_cell.angle_alpha   90.00
_cell.angle_beta   90.00
_cell.angle_gamma   90.00
#
_symmetry.space_group_name_H-M   'P 1'
#
loop_
_entity.id
_entity.type
_entity.pdbx_description
1 polymer ?
#
loop_
_entity_poly.entity_id
_entity_poly.type
_entity_poly.pdbx_seq_one_letter_code
_entity_poly.pdbx_strand_id
1 'polypeptide(L)'
;MQENNQEKSPIKRKISLYLQKKGVTPYEFYKKSGVSRGILAQNNGITEDNLARFLAYATDVNPDWLLTGSGDMLKTNCACNIENTDKQSFACNKVKQNIPITQEKSEKNAEISFNLSVGTPYYDVDFFGGFSEIINDQTRLPACNIVVPGLERATVWCNVTGHSMEPRINHGDIIALRECTIQDIQYGETYAVVLDTIRTIKILRRGSSPSTLLYVPVNKSGYDDQEFDISRIIKIFEVVGSISKFF
;
A
#
# COMPACT_ATOMS: atom_id res chain seq x y z
N MET A 1 2.03 -3.59 -52.28
CA MET A 1 1.46 -4.33 -51.13
C MET A 1 2.26 -3.93 -49.90
N GLN A 2 1.71 -3.06 -49.05
CA GLN A 2 2.33 -2.70 -47.79
C GLN A 2 2.00 -3.82 -46.79
N GLU A 3 3.05 -4.53 -46.33
CA GLU A 3 2.93 -5.47 -45.22
C GLU A 3 2.56 -4.71 -43.95
N ASN A 4 1.35 -4.95 -43.49
CA ASN A 4 0.81 -4.41 -42.26
C ASN A 4 1.45 -5.17 -41.07
N ASN A 5 2.61 -4.72 -40.66
CA ASN A 5 3.38 -5.32 -39.56
C ASN A 5 2.74 -4.85 -38.21
N GLN A 6 1.52 -5.32 -37.92
CA GLN A 6 0.90 -5.09 -36.61
C GLN A 6 1.67 -5.88 -35.56
N GLU A 7 2.46 -5.17 -34.77
CA GLU A 7 3.23 -5.74 -33.67
C GLU A 7 2.32 -6.38 -32.61
N LYS A 8 2.65 -7.59 -32.18
CA LYS A 8 1.98 -8.27 -31.06
C LYS A 8 1.98 -7.41 -29.82
N SER A 9 0.87 -7.43 -29.07
CA SER A 9 0.75 -6.73 -27.79
C SER A 9 1.96 -7.00 -26.88
N PRO A 10 2.54 -5.97 -26.21
CA PRO A 10 3.68 -6.13 -25.31
C PRO A 10 3.46 -7.20 -24.23
N ILE A 11 2.25 -7.29 -23.68
CA ILE A 11 1.89 -8.30 -22.67
C ILE A 11 1.95 -9.71 -23.26
N LYS A 12 1.45 -9.93 -24.49
CA LYS A 12 1.51 -11.24 -25.15
C LYS A 12 2.94 -11.68 -25.45
N ARG A 13 3.82 -10.74 -25.79
CA ARG A 13 5.27 -11.03 -25.97
C ARG A 13 5.88 -11.50 -24.65
N LYS A 14 5.58 -10.82 -23.54
CA LYS A 14 6.07 -11.18 -22.21
C LYS A 14 5.54 -12.54 -21.74
N ILE A 15 4.26 -12.85 -21.99
CA ILE A 15 3.71 -14.18 -21.72
C ILE A 15 4.48 -15.25 -22.52
N SER A 16 4.75 -15.00 -23.80
CA SER A 16 5.51 -15.94 -24.64
C SER A 16 6.94 -16.15 -24.12
N LEU A 17 7.62 -15.08 -23.68
CA LEU A 17 8.95 -15.16 -23.07
C LEU A 17 8.93 -15.97 -21.76
N TYR A 18 7.91 -15.75 -20.90
CA TYR A 18 7.75 -16.52 -19.68
C TYR A 18 7.57 -18.02 -19.96
N LEU A 19 6.68 -18.39 -20.90
CA LEU A 19 6.45 -19.77 -21.28
C LEU A 19 7.73 -20.42 -21.85
N GLN A 20 8.47 -19.69 -22.68
CA GLN A 20 9.76 -20.15 -23.22
C GLN A 20 10.78 -20.40 -22.11
N LYS A 21 10.90 -19.49 -21.14
CA LYS A 21 11.81 -19.65 -19.97
C LYS A 21 11.44 -20.85 -19.10
N LYS A 22 10.14 -21.16 -19.00
CA LYS A 22 9.63 -22.32 -18.26
C LYS A 22 9.65 -23.64 -19.05
N GLY A 23 10.00 -23.61 -20.34
CA GLY A 23 9.96 -24.78 -21.20
C GLY A 23 8.54 -25.31 -21.47
N VAL A 24 7.52 -24.48 -21.31
CA VAL A 24 6.10 -24.85 -21.49
C VAL A 24 5.68 -24.57 -22.92
N THR A 25 5.16 -25.60 -23.60
CA THR A 25 4.62 -25.43 -24.94
C THR A 25 3.29 -24.66 -24.94
N PRO A 26 2.96 -23.88 -26.00
CA PRO A 26 1.69 -23.21 -26.11
C PRO A 26 0.47 -24.13 -25.94
N TYR A 27 0.58 -25.37 -26.44
CA TYR A 27 -0.48 -26.37 -26.31
C TYR A 27 -0.75 -26.75 -24.84
N GLU A 28 0.32 -27.07 -24.09
CA GLU A 28 0.21 -27.38 -22.65
C GLU A 28 -0.31 -26.18 -21.86
N PHE A 29 0.17 -24.98 -22.17
CA PHE A 29 -0.29 -23.74 -21.56
C PHE A 29 -1.80 -23.58 -21.71
N TYR A 30 -2.33 -23.63 -22.94
CA TYR A 30 -3.77 -23.48 -23.17
C TYR A 30 -4.59 -24.58 -22.47
N LYS A 31 -4.06 -25.79 -22.38
CA LYS A 31 -4.73 -26.92 -21.73
C LYS A 31 -4.83 -26.75 -20.21
N LYS A 32 -3.77 -26.21 -19.59
CA LYS A 32 -3.67 -26.09 -18.11
C LYS A 32 -4.19 -24.77 -17.56
N SER A 33 -4.06 -23.68 -18.30
CA SER A 33 -4.41 -22.34 -17.83
C SER A 33 -5.87 -21.93 -18.06
N GLY A 34 -6.57 -22.60 -18.97
CA GLY A 34 -7.92 -22.20 -19.39
C GLY A 34 -7.94 -20.91 -20.23
N VAL A 35 -6.78 -20.38 -20.62
CA VAL A 35 -6.67 -19.24 -21.54
C VAL A 35 -7.16 -19.65 -22.92
N SER A 36 -7.85 -18.75 -23.61
CA SER A 36 -8.41 -19.01 -24.94
C SER A 36 -7.34 -19.43 -25.95
N ARG A 37 -7.55 -20.55 -26.64
CA ARG A 37 -6.60 -21.10 -27.60
C ARG A 37 -6.30 -20.09 -28.72
N GLY A 38 -5.04 -19.98 -29.09
CA GLY A 38 -4.58 -19.12 -30.18
C GLY A 38 -4.47 -17.63 -29.81
N ILE A 39 -4.83 -17.20 -28.58
CA ILE A 39 -4.78 -15.78 -28.18
C ILE A 39 -3.37 -15.18 -28.34
N LEU A 40 -2.30 -15.96 -28.10
CA LEU A 40 -0.93 -15.49 -28.22
C LEU A 40 -0.46 -15.32 -29.67
N ALA A 41 -1.18 -15.89 -30.64
CA ALA A 41 -0.88 -15.75 -32.06
C ALA A 41 -1.57 -14.53 -32.71
N GLN A 42 -2.61 -14.00 -32.06
CA GLN A 42 -3.37 -12.86 -32.59
C GLN A 42 -2.66 -11.53 -32.31
N ASN A 43 -2.73 -10.59 -33.24
CA ASN A 43 -2.09 -9.26 -33.14
C ASN A 43 -2.92 -8.20 -32.38
N ASN A 44 -3.96 -8.60 -31.65
CA ASN A 44 -4.77 -7.74 -30.80
C ASN A 44 -4.29 -7.73 -29.34
N GLY A 45 -4.93 -6.94 -28.49
CA GLY A 45 -4.72 -6.96 -27.03
C GLY A 45 -5.08 -8.31 -26.39
N ILE A 46 -4.79 -8.45 -25.10
CA ILE A 46 -5.27 -9.56 -24.28
C ILE A 46 -6.49 -9.07 -23.49
N THR A 47 -7.52 -9.91 -23.40
CA THR A 47 -8.69 -9.59 -22.57
C THR A 47 -8.36 -9.79 -21.09
N GLU A 48 -9.07 -9.07 -20.24
CA GLU A 48 -8.91 -9.13 -18.78
C GLU A 48 -9.07 -10.55 -18.24
N ASP A 49 -10.08 -11.30 -18.71
CA ASP A 49 -10.30 -12.70 -18.33
C ASP A 49 -9.10 -13.61 -18.68
N ASN A 50 -8.55 -13.47 -19.88
CA ASN A 50 -7.36 -14.25 -20.27
C ASN A 50 -6.11 -13.85 -19.50
N LEU A 51 -5.97 -12.58 -19.13
CA LEU A 51 -4.88 -12.11 -18.29
C LEU A 51 -5.00 -12.66 -16.86
N ALA A 52 -6.19 -12.63 -16.29
CA ALA A 52 -6.48 -13.20 -14.96
C ALA A 52 -6.18 -14.70 -14.92
N ARG A 53 -6.61 -15.46 -15.94
CA ARG A 53 -6.32 -16.90 -16.08
C ARG A 53 -4.83 -17.16 -16.20
N PHE A 54 -4.09 -16.32 -16.93
CA PHE A 54 -2.64 -16.43 -17.03
C PHE A 54 -1.98 -16.22 -15.67
N LEU A 55 -2.36 -15.18 -14.91
CA LEU A 55 -1.81 -14.88 -13.58
C LEU A 55 -2.14 -15.99 -12.57
N ALA A 56 -3.31 -16.58 -12.65
CA ALA A 56 -3.68 -17.73 -11.82
C ALA A 56 -2.85 -18.99 -12.15
N TYR A 57 -2.47 -19.17 -13.41
CA TYR A 57 -1.60 -20.27 -13.85
C TYR A 57 -0.13 -20.04 -13.50
N ALA A 58 0.37 -18.82 -13.72
CA ALA A 58 1.76 -18.41 -13.55
C ALA A 58 1.95 -17.67 -12.22
N THR A 59 1.79 -18.38 -11.11
CA THR A 59 1.80 -17.78 -9.75
C THR A 59 3.13 -17.14 -9.35
N ASP A 60 4.22 -17.54 -10.00
CA ASP A 60 5.59 -17.07 -9.79
C ASP A 60 6.00 -15.93 -10.74
N VAL A 61 5.14 -15.53 -11.69
CA VAL A 61 5.42 -14.38 -12.55
C VAL A 61 5.27 -13.08 -11.76
N ASN A 62 6.17 -12.14 -11.98
CA ASN A 62 6.05 -10.79 -11.44
C ASN A 62 5.03 -9.98 -12.27
N PRO A 63 3.89 -9.56 -11.69
CA PRO A 63 2.88 -8.79 -12.40
C PRO A 63 3.41 -7.45 -12.94
N ASP A 64 4.31 -6.77 -12.20
CA ASP A 64 4.88 -5.49 -12.62
C ASP A 64 5.72 -5.67 -13.89
N TRP A 65 6.57 -6.68 -13.91
CA TRP A 65 7.29 -7.02 -15.13
C TRP A 65 6.32 -7.35 -16.28
N LEU A 66 5.27 -8.09 -16.01
CA LEU A 66 4.31 -8.47 -17.05
C LEU A 66 3.60 -7.26 -17.66
N LEU A 67 3.14 -6.35 -16.85
CA LEU A 67 2.34 -5.19 -17.28
C LEU A 67 3.21 -4.04 -17.78
N THR A 68 4.21 -3.63 -17.01
CA THR A 68 5.04 -2.45 -17.30
C THR A 68 6.38 -2.77 -17.96
N GLY A 69 6.93 -3.96 -17.71
CA GLY A 69 8.28 -4.34 -18.13
C GLY A 69 9.35 -4.03 -17.08
N SER A 70 8.96 -3.49 -15.93
CA SER A 70 9.89 -3.14 -14.86
C SER A 70 10.15 -4.34 -13.93
N GLY A 71 11.39 -4.47 -13.44
CA GLY A 71 11.78 -5.55 -12.53
C GLY A 71 12.05 -6.90 -13.21
N ASP A 72 12.25 -7.93 -12.39
CA ASP A 72 12.53 -9.28 -12.84
C ASP A 72 11.26 -10.03 -13.27
N MET A 73 11.39 -10.92 -14.26
CA MET A 73 10.27 -11.74 -14.78
C MET A 73 9.59 -12.59 -13.71
N LEU A 74 10.36 -13.10 -12.75
CA LEU A 74 9.86 -13.95 -11.67
C LEU A 74 9.89 -13.18 -10.35
N LYS A 75 8.91 -13.46 -9.49
CA LYS A 75 8.92 -12.97 -8.12
C LYS A 75 10.17 -13.49 -7.41
N THR A 76 10.96 -12.60 -6.83
CA THR A 76 12.05 -12.98 -5.93
C THR A 76 11.44 -13.45 -4.61
N ASN A 77 11.38 -14.76 -4.40
CA ASN A 77 10.98 -15.32 -3.11
C ASN A 77 12.14 -15.11 -2.12
N CYS A 78 12.09 -14.04 -1.34
CA CYS A 78 12.79 -14.01 -0.05
C CYS A 78 11.97 -14.81 0.97
N ALA A 79 11.95 -16.13 0.82
CA ALA A 79 11.46 -17.03 1.84
C ALA A 79 12.67 -17.55 2.62
N CYS A 80 12.90 -16.97 3.80
CA CYS A 80 13.69 -17.64 4.84
C CYS A 80 12.85 -18.79 5.40
N ASN A 81 12.95 -19.97 4.82
CA ASN A 81 12.52 -21.20 5.45
C ASN A 81 13.74 -21.87 6.09
N ILE A 82 13.76 -21.83 7.42
CA ILE A 82 14.53 -22.75 8.26
C ILE A 82 13.73 -24.05 8.31
N GLU A 83 14.18 -25.09 7.63
CA GLU A 83 14.03 -26.47 8.08
C GLU A 83 15.06 -27.36 7.39
N ASN A 84 15.68 -28.19 8.25
CA ASN A 84 16.77 -29.12 8.00
C ASN A 84 16.45 -30.18 6.94
N THR A 85 17.42 -30.54 6.11
CA THR A 85 18.08 -31.86 6.09
C THR A 85 19.11 -31.98 4.96
N ASP A 86 20.31 -32.32 5.41
CA ASP A 86 21.36 -33.18 4.81
C ASP A 86 21.70 -33.22 3.30
N LYS A 87 23.01 -32.87 3.09
CA LYS A 87 24.04 -33.45 2.21
C LYS A 87 24.06 -33.08 0.72
N GLN A 88 25.00 -32.29 0.34
CA GLN A 88 26.30 -32.59 -0.32
C GLN A 88 26.89 -31.38 -1.06
N SER A 89 28.05 -31.01 -0.51
CA SER A 89 29.28 -30.48 -1.11
C SER A 89 29.27 -29.91 -2.55
N PHE A 90 29.70 -28.65 -2.68
CA PHE A 90 30.87 -28.27 -3.50
C PHE A 90 31.51 -27.00 -2.92
N ALA A 91 32.83 -27.05 -2.86
CA ALA A 91 33.72 -26.11 -2.20
C ALA A 91 33.80 -24.75 -2.89
N CYS A 92 33.82 -23.67 -2.16
CA CYS A 92 34.54 -22.47 -2.52
C CYS A 92 35.17 -21.81 -1.29
N ASN A 93 36.40 -21.37 -1.44
CA ASN A 93 37.46 -21.13 -0.50
C ASN A 93 37.18 -20.08 0.59
N LYS A 94 37.75 -20.40 1.76
CA LYS A 94 37.85 -19.60 2.98
C LYS A 94 38.66 -18.30 2.77
N VAL A 95 38.11 -17.18 3.23
CA VAL A 95 38.90 -16.14 3.91
C VAL A 95 38.26 -15.90 5.27
N LYS A 96 38.96 -16.29 6.33
CA LYS A 96 38.59 -15.99 7.73
C LYS A 96 38.96 -14.54 8.00
N GLN A 97 38.00 -13.73 8.40
CA GLN A 97 38.25 -12.57 9.26
C GLN A 97 37.29 -12.63 10.45
N ASN A 98 37.83 -12.78 11.63
CA ASN A 98 37.15 -12.67 12.90
C ASN A 98 36.77 -11.20 13.13
N ILE A 99 35.49 -10.91 13.21
CA ILE A 99 34.95 -9.67 13.74
C ILE A 99 33.99 -10.05 14.87
N PRO A 100 34.05 -9.40 16.04
CA PRO A 100 33.19 -9.74 17.18
C PRO A 100 31.75 -9.40 16.89
N ILE A 101 30.86 -10.29 17.31
CA ILE A 101 29.38 -10.13 17.20
C ILE A 101 28.97 -9.03 18.18
N THR A 102 28.86 -7.80 17.68
CA THR A 102 28.02 -6.78 18.27
C THR A 102 26.60 -7.05 17.78
N GLN A 103 25.67 -7.22 18.71
CA GLN A 103 24.25 -7.31 18.44
C GLN A 103 23.79 -5.99 17.79
N GLU A 104 23.69 -5.97 16.47
CA GLU A 104 23.02 -4.89 15.76
C GLU A 104 21.53 -4.97 16.08
N LYS A 105 21.04 -3.99 16.83
CA LYS A 105 19.62 -3.65 16.85
C LYS A 105 19.23 -3.37 15.41
N SER A 106 18.43 -4.24 14.81
CA SER A 106 17.82 -3.95 13.49
C SER A 106 17.03 -2.66 13.62
N GLU A 107 17.53 -1.59 13.06
CA GLU A 107 16.78 -0.36 12.87
C GLU A 107 15.60 -0.70 11.95
N LYS A 108 14.40 -0.65 12.51
CA LYS A 108 13.16 -0.86 11.77
C LYS A 108 12.84 0.42 11.02
N ASN A 109 13.26 0.50 9.77
CA ASN A 109 12.99 1.63 8.90
C ASN A 109 11.59 1.52 8.27
N ALA A 110 10.99 2.67 7.94
CA ALA A 110 9.78 2.73 7.14
C ALA A 110 10.09 2.37 5.68
N GLU A 111 9.26 1.57 5.06
CA GLU A 111 9.44 1.09 3.69
C GLU A 111 8.21 1.41 2.82
N ILE A 112 8.43 1.66 1.54
CA ILE A 112 7.38 1.82 0.54
C ILE A 112 7.25 0.52 -0.22
N SER A 113 6.04 -0.05 -0.24
CA SER A 113 5.72 -1.26 -0.98
C SER A 113 4.73 -0.97 -2.10
N PHE A 114 5.06 -1.37 -3.32
CA PHE A 114 4.12 -1.40 -4.45
C PHE A 114 3.35 -2.72 -4.54
N ASN A 115 3.60 -3.65 -3.62
CA ASN A 115 2.80 -4.86 -3.49
C ASN A 115 1.54 -4.53 -2.66
N LEU A 116 0.37 -4.54 -3.30
CA LEU A 116 -0.91 -4.21 -2.69
C LEU A 116 -1.33 -5.15 -1.54
N SER A 117 -0.65 -6.27 -1.36
CA SER A 117 -0.88 -7.20 -0.25
C SER A 117 0.03 -6.97 0.96
N VAL A 118 0.95 -6.00 0.91
CA VAL A 118 1.91 -5.72 2.00
C VAL A 118 1.84 -4.26 2.38
N GLY A 119 1.63 -3.99 3.66
CA GLY A 119 1.55 -2.64 4.20
C GLY A 119 0.16 -2.02 4.15
N THR A 120 0.08 -0.76 4.50
CA THR A 120 -1.18 0.02 4.59
C THR A 120 -1.28 0.95 3.38
N PRO A 121 -2.44 1.02 2.69
CA PRO A 121 -2.61 1.82 1.50
C PRO A 121 -2.42 3.31 1.78
N TYR A 122 -1.63 3.95 0.92
CA TYR A 122 -1.46 5.39 0.88
C TYR A 122 -2.18 5.98 -0.32
N TYR A 123 -3.01 6.96 -0.05
CA TYR A 123 -3.68 7.75 -1.07
C TYR A 123 -3.07 9.15 -1.09
N ASP A 124 -2.57 9.55 -2.25
CA ASP A 124 -2.04 10.90 -2.46
C ASP A 124 -3.19 11.91 -2.57
N VAL A 125 -3.88 12.08 -1.46
CA VAL A 125 -4.99 13.02 -1.29
C VAL A 125 -4.90 13.68 0.07
N ASP A 126 -5.42 14.89 0.14
CA ASP A 126 -5.55 15.63 1.38
C ASP A 126 -6.77 15.18 2.18
N PHE A 127 -6.61 15.03 3.50
CA PHE A 127 -7.69 14.67 4.40
C PHE A 127 -8.86 15.66 4.31
N PHE A 128 -8.59 16.95 4.17
CA PHE A 128 -9.61 17.99 4.11
C PHE A 128 -10.30 18.07 2.74
N GLY A 129 -9.58 17.79 1.63
CA GLY A 129 -10.06 18.03 0.27
C GLY A 129 -10.59 16.80 -0.49
N GLY A 130 -9.92 15.66 -0.40
CA GLY A 130 -10.18 14.51 -1.28
C GLY A 130 -10.55 13.20 -0.57
N PHE A 131 -10.43 13.16 0.73
CA PHE A 131 -10.55 11.92 1.50
C PHE A 131 -11.96 11.30 1.50
N SER A 132 -13.03 12.09 1.29
CA SER A 132 -14.39 11.56 1.17
C SER A 132 -14.58 10.66 -0.04
N GLU A 133 -13.87 10.95 -1.12
CA GLU A 133 -13.95 10.14 -2.34
C GLU A 133 -13.39 8.74 -2.09
N ILE A 134 -12.33 8.64 -1.28
CA ILE A 134 -11.75 7.34 -0.91
C ILE A 134 -12.70 6.53 -0.04
N ILE A 135 -13.38 7.19 0.90
CA ILE A 135 -14.29 6.51 1.83
C ILE A 135 -15.53 5.99 1.12
N ASN A 136 -16.01 6.71 0.08
CA ASN A 136 -17.26 6.42 -0.60
C ASN A 136 -17.06 5.66 -1.92
N ASP A 137 -15.87 5.72 -2.51
CA ASP A 137 -15.56 5.13 -3.81
C ASP A 137 -14.46 4.06 -3.66
N GLN A 138 -14.86 2.80 -3.65
CA GLN A 138 -13.95 1.65 -3.59
C GLN A 138 -13.15 1.44 -4.89
N THR A 139 -13.37 2.26 -5.92
CA THR A 139 -12.69 2.13 -7.22
C THR A 139 -11.35 2.87 -7.26
N ARG A 140 -11.08 3.77 -6.31
CA ARG A 140 -9.84 4.52 -6.28
C ARG A 140 -8.68 3.65 -5.81
N LEU A 141 -7.67 3.50 -6.65
CA LEU A 141 -6.47 2.76 -6.32
C LEU A 141 -5.52 3.59 -5.45
N PRO A 142 -4.86 2.99 -4.44
CA PRO A 142 -3.81 3.66 -3.68
C PRO A 142 -2.60 3.96 -4.56
N ALA A 143 -1.88 5.04 -4.26
CA ALA A 143 -0.65 5.41 -4.94
C ALA A 143 0.47 4.39 -4.66
N CYS A 144 0.55 3.91 -3.41
CA CYS A 144 1.45 2.84 -2.97
C CYS A 144 0.96 2.32 -1.61
N ASN A 145 1.66 1.32 -1.07
CA ASN A 145 1.50 0.92 0.32
C ASN A 145 2.71 1.35 1.14
N ILE A 146 2.47 1.76 2.37
CA ILE A 146 3.51 2.15 3.32
C ILE A 146 3.59 1.09 4.41
N VAL A 147 4.80 0.59 4.68
CA VAL A 147 5.12 -0.35 5.75
C VAL A 147 5.91 0.40 6.81
N VAL A 148 5.30 0.61 7.98
CA VAL A 148 5.99 1.20 9.13
C VAL A 148 5.88 0.23 10.29
N PRO A 149 6.98 -0.34 10.75
CA PRO A 149 6.97 -1.22 11.92
C PRO A 149 6.39 -0.52 13.15
N GLY A 150 5.41 -1.17 13.79
CA GLY A 150 4.70 -0.61 14.94
C GLY A 150 3.43 0.17 14.59
N LEU A 151 3.15 0.41 13.30
CA LEU A 151 1.92 1.06 12.81
C LEU A 151 1.02 0.12 12.00
N GLU A 152 1.13 -1.19 12.21
CA GLU A 152 0.38 -2.23 11.48
C GLU A 152 -1.14 -2.10 11.69
N ARG A 153 -1.56 -1.39 12.75
CA ARG A 153 -2.98 -1.12 13.02
C ARG A 153 -3.57 0.01 12.18
N ALA A 154 -2.75 0.75 11.43
CA ALA A 154 -3.24 1.75 10.50
C ALA A 154 -4.05 1.09 9.37
N THR A 155 -5.15 1.71 8.95
CA THR A 155 -6.00 1.23 7.86
C THR A 155 -5.78 2.02 6.57
N VAL A 156 -5.28 3.26 6.68
CA VAL A 156 -5.05 4.15 5.54
C VAL A 156 -4.03 5.23 5.89
N TRP A 157 -3.28 5.68 4.86
CA TRP A 157 -2.42 6.86 4.92
C TRP A 157 -2.94 7.94 3.97
N CYS A 158 -2.88 9.20 4.37
CA CYS A 158 -3.21 10.36 3.54
C CYS A 158 -2.41 11.60 3.92
N ASN A 159 -2.45 12.63 3.08
CA ASN A 159 -1.77 13.91 3.36
C ASN A 159 -2.60 14.80 4.30
N VAL A 160 -1.91 15.73 4.94
CA VAL A 160 -2.52 16.75 5.80
C VAL A 160 -2.12 18.13 5.30
N THR A 161 -3.11 19.03 5.21
CA THR A 161 -2.91 20.47 5.07
C THR A 161 -3.43 21.21 6.31
N GLY A 162 -2.93 22.42 6.52
CA GLY A 162 -3.31 23.25 7.67
C GLY A 162 -2.28 23.23 8.80
N HIS A 163 -2.43 24.16 9.74
CA HIS A 163 -1.44 24.48 10.76
C HIS A 163 -1.96 24.31 12.18
N SER A 164 -3.19 23.83 12.34
CA SER A 164 -3.84 23.79 13.66
C SER A 164 -3.25 22.76 14.63
N MET A 165 -2.51 21.78 14.08
CA MET A 165 -1.90 20.70 14.87
C MET A 165 -0.37 20.84 14.98
N GLU A 166 0.20 21.91 14.44
CA GLU A 166 1.63 22.20 14.60
C GLU A 166 2.01 22.47 16.06
N PRO A 167 3.19 22.04 16.47
CA PRO A 167 4.24 21.32 15.73
C PRO A 167 4.10 19.79 15.75
N ARG A 168 3.01 19.23 16.30
CA ARG A 168 2.81 17.79 16.44
C ARG A 168 2.56 17.10 15.09
N ILE A 169 1.78 17.73 14.23
CA ILE A 169 1.53 17.35 12.85
C ILE A 169 1.62 18.61 12.01
N ASN A 170 2.54 18.64 11.07
CA ASN A 170 2.84 19.82 10.27
C ASN A 170 2.05 19.82 8.96
N HIS A 171 1.91 21.00 8.38
CA HIS A 171 1.41 21.12 7.01
C HIS A 171 2.28 20.30 6.05
N GLY A 172 1.66 19.47 5.21
CA GLY A 172 2.34 18.60 4.27
C GLY A 172 2.77 17.23 4.81
N ASP A 173 2.59 16.95 6.09
CA ASP A 173 2.83 15.62 6.66
C ASP A 173 1.89 14.57 6.06
N ILE A 174 2.32 13.30 6.12
CA ILE A 174 1.49 12.14 5.83
C ILE A 174 1.08 11.51 7.16
N ILE A 175 -0.21 11.25 7.36
CA ILE A 175 -0.73 10.63 8.58
C ILE A 175 -1.25 9.22 8.36
N ALA A 176 -1.01 8.37 9.35
CA ALA A 176 -1.57 7.04 9.48
C ALA A 176 -2.87 7.11 10.26
N LEU A 177 -3.94 6.62 9.69
CA LEU A 177 -5.28 6.63 10.25
C LEU A 177 -5.76 5.20 10.53
N ARG A 178 -6.41 5.00 11.66
CA ARG A 178 -7.14 3.79 12.03
C ARG A 178 -8.61 4.14 12.18
N GLU A 179 -9.47 3.55 11.36
CA GLU A 179 -10.92 3.71 11.54
C GLU A 179 -11.35 3.19 12.91
N CYS A 180 -12.15 3.94 13.61
CA CYS A 180 -12.63 3.64 14.95
C CYS A 180 -14.07 4.13 15.13
N THR A 181 -14.66 3.82 16.28
CA THR A 181 -16.00 4.26 16.66
C THR A 181 -15.95 5.31 17.78
N ILE A 182 -17.08 5.93 18.05
CA ILE A 182 -17.19 6.92 19.15
C ILE A 182 -16.85 6.31 20.50
N GLN A 183 -17.14 5.01 20.69
CA GLN A 183 -16.84 4.28 21.92
C GLN A 183 -15.33 4.04 22.13
N ASP A 184 -14.55 4.10 21.04
CA ASP A 184 -13.10 3.90 21.09
C ASP A 184 -12.32 5.18 21.44
N ILE A 185 -13.02 6.31 21.59
CA ILE A 185 -12.36 7.60 21.85
C ILE A 185 -11.67 7.60 23.20
N GLN A 186 -10.36 7.80 23.17
CA GLN A 186 -9.53 8.10 24.35
C GLN A 186 -9.27 9.60 24.40
N TYR A 187 -9.78 10.24 25.47
CA TYR A 187 -9.63 11.68 25.63
C TYR A 187 -8.15 12.08 25.80
N GLY A 188 -7.73 13.05 25.01
CA GLY A 188 -6.33 13.51 24.96
C GLY A 188 -5.54 13.01 23.77
N GLU A 189 -6.06 12.01 23.05
CA GLU A 189 -5.46 11.53 21.81
C GLU A 189 -5.93 12.32 20.59
N THR A 190 -5.19 12.17 19.47
CA THR A 190 -5.44 12.89 18.22
C THR A 190 -6.34 12.07 17.30
N TYR A 191 -7.38 12.73 16.80
CA TYR A 191 -8.35 12.12 15.88
C TYR A 191 -8.53 12.97 14.62
N ALA A 192 -8.70 12.29 13.51
CA ALA A 192 -9.19 12.87 12.27
C ALA A 192 -10.69 12.57 12.16
N VAL A 193 -11.50 13.63 12.16
CA VAL A 193 -12.96 13.53 12.27
C VAL A 193 -13.62 14.13 11.03
N VAL A 194 -14.53 13.37 10.46
CA VAL A 194 -15.43 13.81 9.37
C VAL A 194 -16.77 14.15 10.00
N LEU A 195 -17.09 15.44 10.04
CA LEU A 195 -18.38 15.95 10.44
C LEU A 195 -19.27 16.17 9.21
N ASP A 196 -20.51 16.51 9.44
CA ASP A 196 -21.51 16.80 8.39
C ASP A 196 -21.09 17.93 7.43
N THR A 197 -20.41 18.97 7.95
CA THR A 197 -20.01 20.15 7.18
C THR A 197 -18.51 20.35 7.04
N ILE A 198 -17.71 19.78 7.94
CA ILE A 198 -16.26 19.99 7.99
C ILE A 198 -15.50 18.71 8.27
N ARG A 199 -14.23 18.68 7.90
CA ARG A 199 -13.25 17.69 8.33
C ARG A 199 -12.21 18.38 9.19
N THR A 200 -11.74 17.70 10.22
CA THR A 200 -10.80 18.31 11.14
C THR A 200 -9.90 17.27 11.79
N ILE A 201 -8.67 17.66 12.11
CA ILE A 201 -7.75 16.86 12.91
C ILE A 201 -7.51 17.64 14.20
N LYS A 202 -7.86 17.05 15.35
CA LYS A 202 -7.78 17.69 16.66
C LYS A 202 -7.50 16.66 17.74
N ILE A 203 -7.05 17.15 18.88
CA ILE A 203 -7.11 16.37 20.13
C ILE A 203 -8.56 16.39 20.61
N LEU A 204 -9.12 15.21 20.87
CA LEU A 204 -10.47 15.12 21.41
C LEU A 204 -10.46 15.10 22.94
N ARG A 205 -11.34 15.88 23.52
CA ARG A 205 -11.60 15.91 24.97
C ARG A 205 -13.10 15.84 25.23
N ARG A 206 -13.46 15.59 26.49
CA ARG A 206 -14.84 15.66 26.92
C ARG A 206 -15.38 17.09 26.71
N GLY A 207 -16.55 17.21 26.13
CA GLY A 207 -17.26 18.48 25.98
C GLY A 207 -17.97 18.91 27.24
N SER A 208 -18.69 19.99 27.15
CA SER A 208 -19.51 20.58 28.25
C SER A 208 -20.69 19.69 28.62
N SER A 209 -21.17 18.85 27.71
CA SER A 209 -22.25 17.88 27.90
C SER A 209 -21.85 16.45 27.50
N PRO A 210 -22.59 15.42 27.95
CA PRO A 210 -22.34 14.03 27.51
C PRO A 210 -22.53 13.80 26.00
N SER A 211 -23.26 14.68 25.32
CA SER A 211 -23.52 14.60 23.88
C SER A 211 -22.51 15.35 23.04
N THR A 212 -21.52 16.04 23.64
CA THR A 212 -20.58 16.88 22.92
C THR A 212 -19.14 16.45 23.14
N LEU A 213 -18.29 16.78 22.16
CA LEU A 213 -16.84 16.63 22.21
C LEU A 213 -16.16 17.98 22.00
N LEU A 214 -15.11 18.23 22.78
CA LEU A 214 -14.25 19.38 22.62
C LEU A 214 -13.07 19.01 21.70
N TYR A 215 -12.90 19.79 20.65
CA TYR A 215 -11.89 19.66 19.61
C TYR A 215 -10.78 20.68 19.86
N VAL A 216 -9.65 20.20 20.36
CA VAL A 216 -8.54 21.04 20.84
C VAL A 216 -7.41 21.06 19.82
N PRO A 217 -7.05 22.22 19.24
CA PRO A 217 -5.86 22.37 18.41
C PRO A 217 -4.60 22.32 19.27
N VAL A 218 -3.49 21.85 18.70
CA VAL A 218 -2.15 21.95 19.33
C VAL A 218 -1.63 23.39 19.19
N ASN A 219 -1.78 23.97 18.01
CA ASN A 219 -1.41 25.36 17.75
C ASN A 219 -2.49 26.31 18.25
N LYS A 220 -2.24 26.93 19.40
CA LYS A 220 -3.14 27.94 19.99
C LYS A 220 -2.98 29.34 19.41
N SER A 221 -1.99 29.56 18.53
CA SER A 221 -1.70 30.87 17.96
C SER A 221 -2.58 31.22 16.77
N GLY A 222 -3.87 31.15 16.88
CA GLY A 222 -4.81 31.44 15.79
C GLY A 222 -5.88 30.38 15.62
N TYR A 223 -5.91 29.41 16.53
CA TYR A 223 -6.91 28.33 16.54
C TYR A 223 -7.47 28.15 17.96
N ASP A 224 -8.76 28.34 18.07
CA ASP A 224 -9.49 28.15 19.32
C ASP A 224 -10.04 26.73 19.46
N ASP A 225 -10.38 26.36 20.68
CA ASP A 225 -11.11 25.13 20.97
C ASP A 225 -12.53 25.27 20.40
N GLN A 226 -13.00 24.17 19.79
CA GLN A 226 -14.34 24.09 19.22
C GLN A 226 -15.09 22.94 19.86
N GLU A 227 -16.39 23.10 20.03
CA GLU A 227 -17.24 22.06 20.58
C GLU A 227 -18.33 21.69 19.59
N PHE A 228 -18.46 20.38 19.30
CA PHE A 228 -19.47 19.85 18.38
C PHE A 228 -20.23 18.70 19.02
N ASP A 229 -21.49 18.57 18.64
CA ASP A 229 -22.33 17.44 19.02
C ASP A 229 -21.83 16.16 18.36
N ILE A 230 -21.85 15.06 19.11
CA ILE A 230 -21.45 13.72 18.66
C ILE A 230 -22.28 13.25 17.47
N SER A 231 -23.57 13.66 17.40
CA SER A 231 -24.47 13.30 16.31
C SER A 231 -24.04 13.84 14.94
N ARG A 232 -23.17 14.85 14.90
CA ARG A 232 -22.61 15.41 13.67
C ARG A 232 -21.46 14.60 13.09
N ILE A 233 -20.95 13.60 13.82
CA ILE A 233 -19.82 12.78 13.39
C ILE A 233 -20.33 11.74 12.38
N ILE A 234 -19.81 11.81 11.15
CA ILE A 234 -20.06 10.83 10.10
C ILE A 234 -19.04 9.69 10.19
N LYS A 235 -17.76 10.04 10.34
CA LYS A 235 -16.66 9.08 10.52
C LYS A 235 -15.59 9.64 11.43
N ILE A 236 -14.92 8.74 12.13
CA ILE A 236 -13.82 9.08 13.03
C ILE A 236 -12.66 8.10 12.83
N PHE A 237 -11.46 8.65 12.87
CA PHE A 237 -10.21 7.89 12.74
C PHE A 237 -9.25 8.35 13.84
N GLU A 238 -8.63 7.40 14.51
CA GLU A 238 -7.48 7.66 15.36
C GLU A 238 -6.24 7.94 14.49
N VAL A 239 -5.50 9.01 14.80
CA VAL A 239 -4.19 9.25 14.17
C VAL A 239 -3.15 8.46 14.94
N VAL A 240 -2.69 7.35 14.34
CA VAL A 240 -1.76 6.42 14.99
C VAL A 240 -0.30 6.74 14.74
N GLY A 241 0.00 7.62 13.79
CA GLY A 241 1.34 8.09 13.47
C GLY A 241 1.38 9.14 12.38
N SER A 242 2.55 9.71 12.16
CA SER A 242 2.80 10.65 11.05
C SER A 242 4.21 10.49 10.51
N ILE A 243 4.38 10.85 9.23
CA ILE A 243 5.66 10.95 8.54
C ILE A 243 5.80 12.41 8.12
N SER A 244 6.82 13.10 8.65
CA SER A 244 7.11 14.50 8.30
C SER A 244 7.98 14.57 7.06
N LYS A 245 7.62 15.49 6.17
CA LYS A 245 8.40 15.86 5.00
C LYS A 245 9.23 17.10 5.33
N PHE A 246 10.53 17.06 5.07
CA PHE A 246 11.39 18.21 5.16
C PHE A 246 11.54 18.80 3.75
N PHE A 247 11.17 20.06 3.58
CA PHE A 247 11.28 20.79 2.32
C PHE A 247 12.42 21.82 2.40
#